data_6caca8ec526f2dc60fa9bf05bb9c6d83
#
_entry.id   6caca8ec526f2dc60fa9bf05bb9c6d83
#
_cell.length_a   1.000
_cell.length_b   1.000
_cell.length_c   1.000
_cell.angle_alpha   90.00
_cell.angle_beta   90.00
_cell.angle_gamma   90.00
#
_symmetry.space_group_name_H-M   'P 1'
#
loop_
_entity.id
_entity.type
_entity.pdbx_description
1 polymer ?
#
loop_
_entity_poly.entity_id
_entity_poly.type
_entity_poly.pdbx_seq_one_letter_code
_entity_poly.pdbx_strand_id
1 'polypeptide(L)'
;GVRIPTYFVATDFTCSPGVGDLQVDGLCIPHRDLIPEFVTAGLPQERLFPTGIPVGRQFLHPESREEARRALDLPVDGRILTLACGSMGAGPLRTTAQKVAELMGPEDLLVTICGSNHRMYQQMQSDFFRPVDRVRVLGYTHEMFRYMYASDLLLTKAGGLTTAEAVAAGTPLLYLNAVPGCESHNIDFMTR
;
A
#
# COMPACT_ATOMS: atom_id res chain seq x y z
N GLY A 1 34.22 -11.95 21.52
CA GLY A 1 33.26 -12.17 20.44
C GLY A 1 33.05 -10.86 19.68
N VAL A 2 32.75 -10.91 18.38
CA VAL A 2 32.40 -9.73 17.61
C VAL A 2 30.93 -9.42 17.94
N ARG A 3 30.65 -8.21 18.43
CA ARG A 3 29.25 -7.72 18.61
C ARG A 3 28.78 -7.15 17.26
N ILE A 4 27.71 -7.72 16.73
CA ILE A 4 27.05 -7.22 15.51
C ILE A 4 25.90 -6.31 15.94
N PRO A 5 25.87 -5.02 15.53
CA PRO A 5 24.75 -4.14 15.80
C PRO A 5 23.47 -4.66 15.16
N THR A 6 22.36 -4.59 15.89
CA THR A 6 21.04 -5.02 15.43
C THR A 6 20.08 -3.86 15.41
N TYR A 7 19.28 -3.74 14.35
CA TYR A 7 18.27 -2.70 14.18
C TYR A 7 16.94 -3.31 13.83
N PHE A 8 15.89 -2.76 14.43
CA PHE A 8 14.52 -3.07 14.06
C PHE A 8 13.97 -1.95 13.17
N VAL A 9 13.16 -2.30 12.19
CA VAL A 9 12.47 -1.33 11.32
C VAL A 9 10.97 -1.53 11.49
N ALA A 10 10.32 -0.54 12.09
CA ALA A 10 8.86 -0.53 12.21
C ALA A 10 8.23 -0.19 10.86
N THR A 11 7.25 -0.99 10.44
CA THR A 11 6.58 -0.87 9.14
C THR A 11 5.09 -0.51 9.25
N ASP A 12 4.64 -0.15 10.45
CA ASP A 12 3.31 0.41 10.71
C ASP A 12 3.45 1.75 11.47
N PHE A 13 2.52 2.68 11.24
CA PHE A 13 2.53 4.00 11.88
C PHE A 13 2.03 3.94 13.34
N THR A 14 2.54 2.98 14.08
CA THR A 14 2.29 2.74 15.51
C THR A 14 3.40 1.88 16.10
N CYS A 15 3.50 1.87 17.43
CA CYS A 15 4.33 0.94 18.17
C CYS A 15 3.57 -0.39 18.35
N SER A 16 3.90 -1.38 17.55
CA SER A 16 3.25 -2.70 17.63
C SER A 16 3.50 -3.38 18.98
N PRO A 17 2.56 -4.18 19.50
CA PRO A 17 2.75 -4.94 20.75
C PRO A 17 4.03 -5.76 20.74
N GLY A 18 4.78 -5.74 21.85
CA GLY A 18 6.03 -6.47 22.01
C GLY A 18 7.28 -5.76 21.47
N VAL A 19 7.14 -4.65 20.76
CA VAL A 19 8.30 -3.87 20.26
C VAL A 19 9.10 -3.28 21.44
N GLY A 20 8.44 -2.91 22.55
CA GLY A 20 9.09 -2.42 23.77
C GLY A 20 10.06 -3.42 24.42
N ASP A 21 9.86 -4.72 24.18
CA ASP A 21 10.70 -5.79 24.76
C ASP A 21 11.92 -6.13 23.89
N LEU A 22 12.07 -5.49 22.73
CA LEU A 22 13.17 -5.79 21.81
C LEU A 22 14.52 -5.37 22.34
N GLN A 23 15.46 -6.29 22.34
CA GLN A 23 16.87 -6.06 22.71
C GLN A 23 17.70 -5.76 21.45
N VAL A 24 17.50 -4.54 20.89
CA VAL A 24 18.19 -4.07 19.68
C VAL A 24 18.98 -2.80 19.96
N ASP A 25 19.98 -2.51 19.14
CA ASP A 25 20.82 -1.33 19.28
C ASP A 25 20.11 -0.04 18.81
N GLY A 26 19.11 -0.17 17.91
CA GLY A 26 18.31 0.94 17.47
C GLY A 26 17.03 0.51 16.75
N LEU A 27 16.08 1.45 16.68
CA LEU A 27 14.79 1.27 15.99
C LEU A 27 14.59 2.39 14.96
N CYS A 28 14.40 2.01 13.72
CA CYS A 28 13.92 2.90 12.68
C CYS A 28 12.39 2.97 12.79
N ILE A 29 11.86 4.16 13.05
CA ILE A 29 10.41 4.38 13.23
C ILE A 29 9.83 5.23 12.09
N PRO A 30 8.53 5.07 11.79
CA PRO A 30 7.91 5.69 10.63
C PRO A 30 7.90 7.22 10.63
N HIS A 31 7.74 7.86 11.79
CA HIS A 31 7.67 9.31 11.89
C HIS A 31 8.08 9.80 13.27
N ARG A 32 8.60 11.03 13.35
CA ARG A 32 9.02 11.66 14.61
C ARG A 32 7.88 11.83 15.63
N ASP A 33 6.65 12.02 15.17
CA ASP A 33 5.47 12.20 16.02
C ASP A 33 5.08 10.91 16.77
N LEU A 34 5.67 9.78 16.39
CA LEU A 34 5.50 8.49 17.07
C LEU A 34 6.51 8.28 18.22
N ILE A 35 7.53 9.13 18.35
CA ILE A 35 8.54 9.01 19.44
C ILE A 35 7.86 8.86 20.82
N PRO A 36 6.85 9.68 21.21
CA PRO A 36 6.22 9.53 22.51
C PRO A 36 5.56 8.17 22.73
N GLU A 37 4.98 7.58 21.70
CA GLU A 37 4.33 6.26 21.75
C GLU A 37 5.37 5.16 22.02
N PHE A 38 6.49 5.18 21.29
CA PHE A 38 7.59 4.22 21.48
C PHE A 38 8.28 4.38 22.84
N VAL A 39 8.44 5.61 23.32
CA VAL A 39 8.98 5.88 24.66
C VAL A 39 8.03 5.35 25.74
N THR A 40 6.72 5.54 25.58
CA THR A 40 5.72 4.99 26.52
C THR A 40 5.73 3.45 26.53
N ALA A 41 6.09 2.82 25.41
CA ALA A 41 6.27 1.38 25.33
C ALA A 41 7.58 0.87 25.96
N GLY A 42 8.42 1.78 26.54
CA GLY A 42 9.64 1.42 27.29
C GLY A 42 10.94 1.56 26.50
N LEU A 43 10.90 2.12 25.30
CA LEU A 43 12.10 2.28 24.46
C LEU A 43 12.82 3.58 24.76
N PRO A 44 14.15 3.59 24.93
CA PRO A 44 14.91 4.81 25.17
C PRO A 44 14.92 5.69 23.90
N GLN A 45 14.63 6.98 24.06
CA GLN A 45 14.49 7.92 22.94
C GLN A 45 15.74 7.99 22.06
N GLU A 46 16.93 7.87 22.65
CA GLU A 46 18.21 7.91 21.94
C GLU A 46 18.45 6.72 20.98
N ARG A 47 17.61 5.68 21.06
CA ARG A 47 17.62 4.54 20.15
C ARG A 47 16.56 4.63 19.05
N LEU A 48 15.75 5.68 19.03
CA LEU A 48 14.67 5.88 18.06
C LEU A 48 15.12 6.77 16.91
N PHE A 49 15.08 6.22 15.69
CA PHE A 49 15.50 6.92 14.48
C PHE A 49 14.26 7.11 13.57
N PRO A 50 13.70 8.33 13.47
CA PRO A 50 12.53 8.60 12.62
C PRO A 50 12.95 8.69 11.15
N THR A 51 13.20 7.54 10.54
CA THR A 51 13.72 7.40 9.16
C THR A 51 12.63 7.31 8.11
N GLY A 52 11.38 7.12 8.52
CA GLY A 52 10.30 6.70 7.61
C GLY A 52 10.25 5.19 7.43
N ILE A 53 9.19 4.71 6.79
CA ILE A 53 9.07 3.32 6.34
C ILE A 53 9.85 3.18 5.03
N PRO A 54 10.78 2.23 4.91
CA PRO A 54 11.58 2.07 3.69
C PRO A 54 10.71 1.62 2.52
N VAL A 55 10.90 2.26 1.38
CA VAL A 55 10.28 1.89 0.10
C VAL A 55 11.32 1.32 -0.86
N GLY A 56 10.86 0.61 -1.87
CA GLY A 56 11.73 0.01 -2.88
C GLY A 56 12.50 1.05 -3.70
N ARG A 57 13.66 0.66 -4.26
CA ARG A 57 14.52 1.55 -5.06
C ARG A 57 13.82 2.17 -6.27
N GLN A 58 12.80 1.52 -6.80
CA GLN A 58 11.99 2.02 -7.91
C GLN A 58 11.29 3.35 -7.61
N PHE A 59 11.09 3.70 -6.34
CA PHE A 59 10.54 4.99 -5.93
C PHE A 59 11.58 6.13 -5.84
N LEU A 60 12.88 5.82 -5.98
CA LEU A 60 13.93 6.83 -6.03
C LEU A 60 13.99 7.57 -7.40
N HIS A 61 13.39 6.99 -8.43
CA HIS A 61 13.32 7.55 -9.78
C HIS A 61 11.86 7.62 -10.18
N PRO A 62 11.14 8.68 -9.75
CA PRO A 62 9.71 8.81 -10.02
C PRO A 62 9.43 8.89 -11.51
N GLU A 63 8.46 8.11 -11.96
CA GLU A 63 7.89 8.20 -13.30
C GLU A 63 6.73 9.20 -13.28
N SER A 64 6.53 9.94 -14.36
CA SER A 64 5.30 10.70 -14.53
C SER A 64 4.11 9.74 -14.71
N ARG A 65 2.91 10.23 -14.40
CA ARG A 65 1.68 9.43 -14.61
C ARG A 65 1.55 8.95 -16.06
N GLU A 66 1.88 9.80 -17.01
CA GLU A 66 1.80 9.48 -18.43
C GLU A 66 2.82 8.42 -18.84
N GLU A 67 4.07 8.51 -18.37
CA GLU A 67 5.10 7.51 -18.61
C GLU A 67 4.71 6.14 -18.01
N ALA A 68 4.23 6.13 -16.78
CA ALA A 68 3.77 4.91 -16.12
C ALA A 68 2.58 4.27 -16.87
N ARG A 69 1.62 5.07 -17.34
CA ARG A 69 0.49 4.60 -18.14
C ARG A 69 0.93 3.98 -19.46
N ARG A 70 1.82 4.64 -20.19
CA ARG A 70 2.36 4.09 -21.44
C ARG A 70 3.14 2.79 -21.22
N ALA A 71 3.95 2.73 -20.16
CA ALA A 71 4.73 1.52 -19.83
C ALA A 71 3.84 0.32 -19.48
N LEU A 72 2.64 0.56 -18.96
CA LEU A 72 1.65 -0.47 -18.60
C LEU A 72 0.59 -0.74 -19.68
N ASP A 73 0.71 -0.11 -20.85
CA ASP A 73 -0.31 -0.16 -21.89
C ASP A 73 -1.70 0.21 -21.36
N LEU A 74 -1.75 1.34 -20.63
CA LEU A 74 -2.96 1.92 -20.06
C LEU A 74 -3.37 3.18 -20.83
N PRO A 75 -4.66 3.54 -20.87
CA PRO A 75 -5.13 4.80 -21.43
C PRO A 75 -4.41 5.99 -20.77
N VAL A 76 -3.96 6.94 -21.61
CA VAL A 76 -3.34 8.18 -21.11
C VAL A 76 -4.43 9.12 -20.57
N ASP A 77 -5.57 9.16 -21.23
CA ASP A 77 -6.73 9.94 -20.85
C ASP A 77 -7.68 9.16 -19.92
N GLY A 78 -8.60 9.87 -19.27
CA GLY A 78 -9.52 9.31 -18.30
C GLY A 78 -8.91 9.09 -16.93
N ARG A 79 -9.73 8.65 -15.97
CA ARG A 79 -9.28 8.32 -14.61
C ARG A 79 -8.94 6.85 -14.50
N ILE A 80 -7.83 6.55 -13.85
CA ILE A 80 -7.41 5.19 -13.53
C ILE A 80 -7.49 4.99 -12.03
N LEU A 81 -8.32 4.04 -11.61
CA LEU A 81 -8.42 3.61 -10.24
C LEU A 81 -7.75 2.25 -10.11
N THR A 82 -6.82 2.11 -9.16
CA THR A 82 -6.22 0.80 -8.85
C THR A 82 -6.77 0.26 -7.56
N LEU A 83 -7.25 -0.98 -7.58
CA LEU A 83 -7.74 -1.70 -6.41
C LEU A 83 -6.80 -2.86 -6.08
N ALA A 84 -6.14 -2.81 -4.91
CA ALA A 84 -5.21 -3.84 -4.47
C ALA A 84 -5.22 -3.98 -2.95
N CYS A 85 -5.39 -5.19 -2.42
CA CYS A 85 -5.44 -5.45 -0.98
C CYS A 85 -4.26 -6.31 -0.52
N GLY A 86 -3.04 -5.82 -0.79
CA GLY A 86 -1.79 -6.48 -0.44
C GLY A 86 -1.46 -7.69 -1.33
N SER A 87 -0.26 -8.26 -1.14
CA SER A 87 0.28 -9.33 -1.99
C SER A 87 -0.54 -10.61 -2.01
N MET A 88 -1.29 -10.89 -0.96
CA MET A 88 -2.16 -12.07 -0.85
C MET A 88 -3.58 -11.84 -1.39
N GLY A 89 -3.91 -10.64 -1.89
CA GLY A 89 -5.23 -10.32 -2.40
C GLY A 89 -6.35 -10.56 -1.38
N ALA A 90 -6.11 -10.21 -0.12
CA ALA A 90 -7.07 -10.36 0.97
C ALA A 90 -8.07 -9.18 0.98
N GLY A 91 -9.30 -9.43 1.45
CA GLY A 91 -10.32 -8.39 1.58
C GLY A 91 -11.42 -8.45 0.53
N PRO A 92 -12.32 -7.45 0.49
CA PRO A 92 -13.54 -7.48 -0.32
C PRO A 92 -13.30 -7.05 -1.78
N LEU A 93 -12.22 -7.53 -2.42
CA LEU A 93 -11.81 -7.13 -3.78
C LEU A 93 -12.97 -7.22 -4.78
N ARG A 94 -13.65 -8.37 -4.82
CA ARG A 94 -14.72 -8.64 -5.79
C ARG A 94 -15.90 -7.68 -5.65
N THR A 95 -16.43 -7.58 -4.44
CA THR A 95 -17.60 -6.71 -4.17
C THR A 95 -17.26 -5.23 -4.31
N THR A 96 -16.03 -4.85 -3.97
CA THR A 96 -15.55 -3.48 -4.15
C THR A 96 -15.40 -3.17 -5.64
N ALA A 97 -14.78 -4.06 -6.42
CA ALA A 97 -14.61 -3.86 -7.85
C ALA A 97 -15.98 -3.70 -8.57
N GLN A 98 -16.97 -4.51 -8.20
CA GLN A 98 -18.34 -4.39 -8.74
C GLN A 98 -18.94 -3.02 -8.46
N LYS A 99 -18.92 -2.57 -7.19
CA LYS A 99 -19.45 -1.26 -6.80
C LYS A 99 -18.71 -0.09 -7.47
N VAL A 100 -17.38 -0.17 -7.55
CA VAL A 100 -16.58 0.86 -8.22
C VAL A 100 -16.93 0.91 -9.71
N ALA A 101 -17.00 -0.23 -10.37
CA ALA A 101 -17.35 -0.30 -11.80
C ALA A 101 -18.75 0.28 -12.13
N GLU A 102 -19.72 0.17 -11.19
CA GLU A 102 -21.04 0.78 -11.31
C GLU A 102 -21.00 2.31 -11.21
N LEU A 103 -20.04 2.87 -10.48
CA LEU A 103 -19.91 4.31 -10.23
C LEU A 103 -19.00 5.03 -11.24
N MET A 104 -18.25 4.27 -12.06
CA MET A 104 -17.29 4.82 -13.00
C MET A 104 -17.95 5.41 -14.25
N GLY A 105 -17.34 6.48 -14.75
CA GLY A 105 -17.68 7.06 -16.05
C GLY A 105 -17.21 6.21 -17.23
N PRO A 106 -17.63 6.55 -18.47
CA PRO A 106 -17.29 5.76 -19.66
C PRO A 106 -15.80 5.74 -19.98
N GLU A 107 -15.04 6.77 -19.62
CA GLU A 107 -13.60 6.90 -19.87
C GLU A 107 -12.74 6.41 -18.71
N ASP A 108 -13.34 5.97 -17.60
CA ASP A 108 -12.59 5.52 -16.42
C ASP A 108 -12.16 4.06 -16.57
N LEU A 109 -11.01 3.71 -16.05
CA LEU A 109 -10.48 2.34 -15.99
C LEU A 109 -10.28 1.92 -14.53
N LEU A 110 -10.78 0.76 -14.16
CA LEU A 110 -10.46 0.08 -12.91
C LEU A 110 -9.42 -1.02 -13.17
N VAL A 111 -8.27 -0.91 -12.54
CA VAL A 111 -7.27 -1.98 -12.50
C VAL A 111 -7.40 -2.69 -11.16
N THR A 112 -7.71 -3.98 -11.16
CA THR A 112 -7.79 -4.78 -9.95
C THR A 112 -6.66 -5.79 -9.88
N ILE A 113 -5.85 -5.73 -8.81
CA ILE A 113 -4.68 -6.57 -8.61
C ILE A 113 -4.96 -7.58 -7.50
N CYS A 114 -5.08 -8.86 -7.87
CA CYS A 114 -5.43 -9.97 -6.98
C CYS A 114 -4.23 -10.54 -6.21
N GLY A 115 -3.00 -10.09 -6.52
CA GLY A 115 -1.79 -10.62 -5.91
C GLY A 115 -1.63 -12.12 -6.18
N SER A 116 -1.16 -12.86 -5.19
CA SER A 116 -0.99 -14.33 -5.27
C SER A 116 -2.29 -15.13 -5.11
N ASN A 117 -3.45 -14.47 -4.99
CA ASN A 117 -4.74 -15.13 -4.86
C ASN A 117 -5.29 -15.59 -6.21
N HIS A 118 -4.79 -16.73 -6.71
CA HIS A 118 -5.22 -17.30 -7.99
C HIS A 118 -6.72 -17.57 -8.07
N ARG A 119 -7.34 -17.98 -6.95
CA ARG A 119 -8.79 -18.23 -6.91
C ARG A 119 -9.57 -16.93 -7.13
N MET A 120 -9.19 -15.86 -6.46
CA MET A 120 -9.81 -14.54 -6.63
C MET A 120 -9.60 -14.03 -8.06
N TYR A 121 -8.41 -14.17 -8.61
CA TYR A 121 -8.10 -13.80 -9.99
C TYR A 121 -9.03 -14.51 -10.98
N GLN A 122 -9.18 -15.84 -10.88
CA GLN A 122 -10.07 -16.61 -11.76
C GLN A 122 -11.53 -16.19 -11.63
N GLN A 123 -12.01 -15.99 -10.40
CA GLN A 123 -13.38 -15.52 -10.15
C GLN A 123 -13.63 -14.15 -10.77
N MET A 124 -12.72 -13.20 -10.55
CA MET A 124 -12.87 -11.85 -11.09
C MET A 124 -12.73 -11.82 -12.61
N GLN A 125 -11.86 -12.62 -13.19
CA GLN A 125 -11.79 -12.78 -14.65
C GLN A 125 -13.12 -13.26 -15.22
N SER A 126 -13.78 -14.22 -14.57
CA SER A 126 -15.10 -14.71 -14.99
C SER A 126 -16.19 -13.64 -14.84
N ASP A 127 -16.18 -12.87 -13.76
CA ASP A 127 -17.20 -11.84 -13.49
C ASP A 127 -17.11 -10.64 -14.47
N PHE A 128 -15.90 -10.24 -14.81
CA PHE A 128 -15.61 -9.08 -15.66
C PHE A 128 -15.21 -9.46 -17.09
N PHE A 129 -15.44 -10.72 -17.50
CA PHE A 129 -15.12 -11.23 -18.85
C PHE A 129 -16.03 -10.64 -19.94
N ARG A 130 -17.06 -9.89 -19.60
CA ARG A 130 -17.82 -9.14 -20.60
C ARG A 130 -16.94 -8.01 -21.14
N PRO A 131 -17.07 -7.65 -22.42
CA PRO A 131 -16.31 -6.58 -23.04
C PRO A 131 -16.78 -5.19 -22.57
N VAL A 132 -16.80 -4.98 -21.29
CA VAL A 132 -16.78 -3.65 -20.71
C VAL A 132 -15.31 -3.38 -20.49
N ASP A 133 -14.69 -2.73 -21.46
CA ASP A 133 -13.24 -2.42 -21.51
C ASP A 133 -12.74 -1.59 -20.31
N ARG A 134 -13.52 -1.49 -19.24
CA ARG A 134 -13.29 -0.62 -18.10
C ARG A 134 -12.74 -1.29 -16.83
N VAL A 135 -12.63 -2.63 -16.83
CA VAL A 135 -12.06 -3.37 -15.70
C VAL A 135 -10.96 -4.30 -16.19
N ARG A 136 -9.74 -4.02 -15.78
CA ARG A 136 -8.57 -4.88 -16.02
C ARG A 136 -8.26 -5.67 -14.76
N VAL A 137 -8.31 -6.99 -14.84
CA VAL A 137 -8.02 -7.89 -13.71
C VAL A 137 -6.64 -8.49 -13.88
N LEU A 138 -5.79 -8.34 -12.86
CA LEU A 138 -4.43 -8.84 -12.82
C LEU A 138 -4.24 -9.81 -11.64
N GLY A 139 -3.36 -10.78 -11.82
CA GLY A 139 -2.81 -11.60 -10.76
C GLY A 139 -1.71 -10.86 -9.98
N TYR A 140 -0.63 -11.57 -9.66
CA TYR A 140 0.56 -10.96 -9.07
C TYR A 140 1.32 -10.13 -10.10
N THR A 141 1.80 -8.96 -9.69
CA THR A 141 2.65 -8.10 -10.53
C THR A 141 3.88 -7.62 -9.76
N HIS A 142 5.00 -7.49 -10.45
CA HIS A 142 6.21 -6.84 -9.95
C HIS A 142 6.22 -5.32 -10.21
N GLU A 143 5.23 -4.82 -10.95
CA GLU A 143 5.14 -3.42 -11.38
C GLU A 143 4.13 -2.62 -10.55
N MET A 144 3.85 -3.06 -9.30
CA MET A 144 2.89 -2.35 -8.43
C MET A 144 3.23 -0.86 -8.29
N PHE A 145 4.52 -0.51 -8.25
CA PHE A 145 4.98 0.87 -8.20
C PHE A 145 4.50 1.70 -9.41
N ARG A 146 4.52 1.12 -10.63
CA ARG A 146 4.00 1.79 -11.83
C ARG A 146 2.50 1.95 -11.81
N TYR A 147 1.76 0.95 -11.30
CA TYR A 147 0.32 1.10 -11.10
C TYR A 147 0.00 2.20 -10.09
N MET A 148 0.84 2.41 -9.07
CA MET A 148 0.70 3.56 -8.17
C MET A 148 0.90 4.88 -8.94
N TYR A 149 2.01 5.05 -9.68
CA TYR A 149 2.24 6.26 -10.47
C TYR A 149 1.15 6.52 -11.53
N ALA A 150 0.64 5.46 -12.18
CA ALA A 150 -0.38 5.55 -13.22
C ALA A 150 -1.76 5.96 -12.70
N SER A 151 -2.04 5.76 -11.41
CA SER A 151 -3.38 5.87 -10.82
C SER A 151 -3.71 7.27 -10.34
N ASP A 152 -4.98 7.65 -10.49
CA ASP A 152 -5.56 8.84 -9.85
C ASP A 152 -6.01 8.54 -8.42
N LEU A 153 -6.28 7.26 -8.11
CA LEU A 153 -6.67 6.81 -6.78
C LEU A 153 -6.27 5.34 -6.59
N LEU A 154 -5.64 5.04 -5.45
CA LEU A 154 -5.39 3.68 -5.00
C LEU A 154 -6.37 3.29 -3.90
N LEU A 155 -7.21 2.28 -4.17
CA LEU A 155 -8.10 1.67 -3.19
C LEU A 155 -7.38 0.45 -2.58
N THR A 156 -7.14 0.47 -1.27
CA THR A 156 -6.31 -0.55 -0.63
C THR A 156 -6.70 -0.78 0.83
N LYS A 157 -6.11 -1.77 1.48
CA LYS A 157 -6.14 -1.88 2.93
C LYS A 157 -5.08 -0.95 3.56
N ALA A 158 -5.24 -0.61 4.82
CA ALA A 158 -4.37 0.33 5.53
C ALA A 158 -3.01 -0.27 5.97
N GLY A 159 -2.35 -1.04 5.11
CA GLY A 159 -1.02 -1.59 5.41
C GLY A 159 0.08 -0.54 5.31
N GLY A 160 0.99 -0.50 6.28
CA GLY A 160 2.01 0.55 6.38
C GLY A 160 2.95 0.62 5.17
N LEU A 161 3.43 -0.52 4.65
CA LEU A 161 4.30 -0.55 3.48
C LEU A 161 3.61 0.01 2.23
N THR A 162 2.38 -0.44 1.92
CA THR A 162 1.62 0.05 0.76
C THR A 162 1.30 1.54 0.90
N THR A 163 0.99 1.98 2.13
CA THR A 163 0.78 3.40 2.44
C THR A 163 2.03 4.22 2.15
N ALA A 164 3.20 3.79 2.65
CA ALA A 164 4.47 4.48 2.43
C ALA A 164 4.84 4.54 0.93
N GLU A 165 4.63 3.46 0.20
CA GLU A 165 4.87 3.37 -1.24
C GLU A 165 3.95 4.32 -2.03
N ALA A 166 2.66 4.35 -1.71
CA ALA A 166 1.72 5.26 -2.36
C ALA A 166 2.01 6.74 -2.06
N VAL A 167 2.41 7.06 -0.82
CA VAL A 167 2.89 8.42 -0.46
C VAL A 167 4.13 8.78 -1.26
N ALA A 168 5.10 7.86 -1.39
CA ALA A 168 6.30 8.09 -2.19
C ALA A 168 6.00 8.27 -3.68
N ALA A 169 4.97 7.60 -4.21
CA ALA A 169 4.48 7.78 -5.58
C ALA A 169 3.62 9.05 -5.76
N GLY A 170 3.20 9.71 -4.69
CA GLY A 170 2.26 10.83 -4.75
C GLY A 170 0.84 10.43 -5.13
N THR A 171 0.47 9.16 -4.91
CA THR A 171 -0.83 8.61 -5.29
C THR A 171 -1.84 8.76 -4.16
N PRO A 172 -3.00 9.40 -4.39
CA PRO A 172 -4.07 9.46 -3.41
C PRO A 172 -4.54 8.07 -2.97
N LEU A 173 -4.87 7.93 -1.67
CA LEU A 173 -5.27 6.67 -1.05
C LEU A 173 -6.72 6.72 -0.58
N LEU A 174 -7.45 5.61 -0.79
CA LEU A 174 -8.72 5.31 -0.12
C LEU A 174 -8.60 3.97 0.60
N TYR A 175 -8.69 3.99 1.91
CA TYR A 175 -8.68 2.77 2.69
C TYR A 175 -10.06 2.11 2.71
N LEU A 176 -10.11 0.84 2.29
CA LEU A 176 -11.33 0.04 2.23
C LEU A 176 -11.62 -0.66 3.55
N ASN A 177 -10.56 -1.12 4.19
CA ASN A 177 -10.59 -1.82 5.45
C ASN A 177 -9.23 -1.73 6.15
N ALA A 178 -9.23 -2.07 7.43
CA ALA A 178 -8.03 -2.22 8.23
C ALA A 178 -8.15 -3.49 9.09
N VAL A 179 -7.03 -4.16 9.30
CA VAL A 179 -6.93 -5.19 10.33
C VAL A 179 -6.94 -4.45 11.68
N PRO A 180 -7.82 -4.83 12.63
CA PRO A 180 -7.86 -4.22 13.95
C PRO A 180 -6.48 -4.24 14.62
N GLY A 181 -6.10 -3.14 15.25
CA GLY A 181 -4.77 -2.92 15.81
C GLY A 181 -3.89 -2.08 14.88
N CYS A 182 -2.76 -2.60 14.40
CA CYS A 182 -1.76 -1.82 13.65
C CYS A 182 -2.34 -1.05 12.45
N GLU A 183 -3.17 -1.69 11.63
CA GLU A 183 -3.71 -1.03 10.43
C GLU A 183 -4.76 0.04 10.76
N SER A 184 -5.52 -0.09 11.86
CA SER A 184 -6.40 0.99 12.33
C SER A 184 -5.60 2.22 12.72
N HIS A 185 -4.47 2.03 13.43
CA HIS A 185 -3.58 3.12 13.79
C HIS A 185 -2.89 3.78 12.58
N ASN A 186 -2.63 3.01 11.51
CA ASN A 186 -2.15 3.59 10.25
C ASN A 186 -3.17 4.58 9.67
N ILE A 187 -4.47 4.26 9.70
CA ILE A 187 -5.52 5.20 9.28
C ILE A 187 -5.52 6.43 10.17
N ASP A 188 -5.54 6.24 11.49
CA ASP A 188 -5.57 7.33 12.47
C ASP A 188 -4.38 8.28 12.28
N PHE A 189 -3.20 7.75 11.97
CA PHE A 189 -2.01 8.55 11.72
C PHE A 189 -2.11 9.34 10.41
N MET A 190 -2.58 8.72 9.34
CA MET A 190 -2.63 9.32 7.99
C MET A 190 -3.76 10.33 7.80
N THR A 191 -4.75 10.36 8.71
CA THR A 191 -5.93 11.25 8.63
C THR A 191 -5.90 12.42 9.63
N ARG A 192 -4.78 12.62 10.31
CA ARG A 192 -4.54 13.73 11.27
C ARG A 192 -4.42 15.08 10.62
#